data_e48afd5acdfe2524404ad576febf4f92
#
_entry.id   e48afd5acdfe2524404ad576febf4f92
#
_cell.length_a   1.000
_cell.length_b   1.000
_cell.length_c   1.000
_cell.angle_alpha   90.00
_cell.angle_beta   90.00
_cell.angle_gamma   90.00
#
_symmetry.space_group_name_H-M   'P 1'
#
loop_
_entity.id
_entity.type
_entity.pdbx_description
1 polymer ?
#
loop_
_entity_poly.entity_id
_entity_poly.type
_entity_poly.pdbx_seq_one_letter_code
_entity_poly.pdbx_strand_id
1 'polypeptide(L)'
;MSTHGAVATQELEETRTAWDRIAAGYDRNVTPTHMWLGNEGLRRAQIRSGMRFLDVAAGNGALSIPAARLGAQVVATDLSPAMLEQLAARARKEGLEIETRVMDGHALDLDDDSFDMAGSQFGVMLFPDMPKGISEMVRVVKPGGRVLMNVYGNPHEIEFLGFFGAAIQTVRPDFDGPPEDPPPLPFQLQDPERLRRELDAAGLRDVVVETITESLEFKTGRELWEWLVSSNPIAEGILGDLGISGDERVVIEQSLERLVRERAGSGESAVLTNPINIGTGTK
;
A
#
# COMPACT_ATOMS: atom_id res chain seq x y z
N MET A 1 -22.40 14.12 22.07
CA MET A 1 -21.27 13.59 21.26
C MET A 1 -20.03 14.35 21.67
N SER A 2 -18.97 13.66 22.12
CA SER A 2 -17.73 14.29 22.59
C SER A 2 -17.01 14.90 21.39
N THR A 3 -16.32 16.04 21.58
CA THR A 3 -15.51 16.71 20.56
C THR A 3 -14.44 15.77 19.94
N HIS A 4 -13.92 14.81 20.71
CA HIS A 4 -13.01 13.77 20.21
C HIS A 4 -13.64 12.83 19.16
N GLY A 5 -14.89 12.42 19.36
CA GLY A 5 -15.58 11.56 18.38
C GLY A 5 -15.89 12.28 17.06
N ALA A 6 -16.14 13.56 17.10
CA ALA A 6 -16.41 14.35 15.89
C ALA A 6 -15.12 14.58 15.06
N VAL A 7 -13.97 14.82 15.72
CA VAL A 7 -12.67 14.99 15.05
C VAL A 7 -12.24 13.68 14.37
N ALA A 8 -12.29 12.55 15.06
CA ALA A 8 -11.94 11.25 14.49
C ALA A 8 -12.80 10.88 13.28
N THR A 9 -14.10 11.23 13.30
CA THR A 9 -15.00 10.99 12.16
C THR A 9 -14.65 11.88 10.97
N GLN A 10 -14.23 13.12 11.20
CA GLN A 10 -13.82 14.05 10.15
C GLN A 10 -12.50 13.59 9.48
N GLU A 11 -11.49 13.21 10.26
CA GLU A 11 -10.21 12.70 9.75
C GLU A 11 -10.40 11.44 8.89
N LEU A 12 -11.29 10.53 9.32
CA LEU A 12 -11.61 9.33 8.57
C LEU A 12 -12.26 9.65 7.22
N GLU A 13 -13.17 10.63 7.18
CA GLU A 13 -13.86 11.09 5.96
C GLU A 13 -12.90 11.80 5.00
N GLU A 14 -11.96 12.59 5.52
CA GLU A 14 -10.92 13.24 4.73
C GLU A 14 -9.99 12.19 4.09
N THR A 15 -9.58 11.19 4.88
CA THR A 15 -8.79 10.05 4.40
C THR A 15 -9.53 9.30 3.30
N ARG A 16 -10.80 8.94 3.52
CA ARG A 16 -11.64 8.28 2.51
C ARG A 16 -11.71 9.06 1.21
N THR A 17 -12.00 10.36 1.32
CA THR A 17 -12.12 11.25 0.16
C THR A 17 -10.79 11.36 -0.62
N ALA A 18 -9.66 11.38 0.08
CA ALA A 18 -8.34 11.42 -0.55
C ALA A 18 -8.08 10.17 -1.40
N TRP A 19 -8.41 8.98 -0.87
CA TRP A 19 -8.29 7.71 -1.60
C TRP A 19 -9.30 7.58 -2.74
N ASP A 20 -10.56 8.00 -2.55
CA ASP A 20 -11.57 8.03 -3.61
C ASP A 20 -11.08 8.83 -4.83
N ARG A 21 -10.41 9.97 -4.59
CA ARG A 21 -9.90 10.86 -5.64
C ARG A 21 -8.89 10.20 -6.55
N ILE A 22 -8.01 9.37 -6.02
CA ILE A 22 -6.94 8.74 -6.79
C ILE A 22 -7.28 7.34 -7.32
N ALA A 23 -8.42 6.75 -6.92
CA ALA A 23 -8.77 5.35 -7.19
C ALA A 23 -8.59 4.93 -8.66
N ALA A 24 -9.05 5.73 -9.60
CA ALA A 24 -8.94 5.42 -11.04
C ALA A 24 -7.50 5.51 -11.57
N GLY A 25 -6.69 6.44 -11.05
CA GLY A 25 -5.25 6.55 -11.36
C GLY A 25 -4.48 5.39 -10.77
N TYR A 26 -4.77 5.05 -9.52
CA TYR A 26 -4.17 3.93 -8.81
C TYR A 26 -4.45 2.60 -9.54
N ASP A 27 -5.69 2.35 -9.98
CA ASP A 27 -6.04 1.14 -10.75
C ASP A 27 -5.23 1.01 -12.03
N ARG A 28 -5.03 2.11 -12.74
CA ARG A 28 -4.35 2.13 -14.04
C ARG A 28 -2.85 1.99 -13.91
N ASN A 29 -2.24 2.76 -13.00
CA ASN A 29 -0.80 2.97 -12.98
C ASN A 29 -0.10 2.11 -11.89
N VAL A 30 -0.76 1.84 -10.76
CA VAL A 30 -0.13 1.26 -9.56
C VAL A 30 -0.52 -0.20 -9.35
N THR A 31 -1.82 -0.52 -9.38
CA THR A 31 -2.32 -1.88 -9.12
C THR A 31 -1.60 -2.96 -9.93
N PRO A 32 -1.38 -2.80 -11.28
CA PRO A 32 -0.71 -3.83 -12.07
C PRO A 32 0.73 -4.10 -11.63
N THR A 33 1.47 -3.07 -11.19
CA THR A 33 2.86 -3.21 -10.75
C THR A 33 2.98 -3.95 -9.42
N HIS A 34 1.98 -3.81 -8.54
CA HIS A 34 1.98 -4.40 -7.20
C HIS A 34 1.39 -5.81 -7.11
N MET A 35 0.75 -6.34 -8.16
CA MET A 35 0.19 -7.70 -8.15
C MET A 35 1.27 -8.78 -8.01
N TRP A 36 2.48 -8.55 -8.56
CA TRP A 36 3.60 -9.45 -8.37
C TRP A 36 3.96 -9.59 -6.88
N LEU A 37 4.04 -8.45 -6.17
CA LEU A 37 4.30 -8.43 -4.74
C LEU A 37 3.20 -9.16 -3.94
N GLY A 38 1.93 -8.98 -4.33
CA GLY A 38 0.82 -9.73 -3.77
C GLY A 38 1.03 -11.25 -3.88
N ASN A 39 1.43 -11.76 -5.07
CA ASN A 39 1.76 -13.18 -5.25
C ASN A 39 2.92 -13.62 -4.34
N GLU A 40 3.97 -12.81 -4.21
CA GLU A 40 5.13 -13.13 -3.36
C GLU A 40 4.76 -13.22 -1.87
N GLY A 41 3.93 -12.28 -1.37
CA GLY A 41 3.40 -12.33 -0.02
C GLY A 41 2.50 -13.55 0.23
N LEU A 42 1.53 -13.80 -0.65
CA LEU A 42 0.60 -14.92 -0.55
C LEU A 42 1.31 -16.28 -0.57
N ARG A 43 2.36 -16.43 -1.40
CA ARG A 43 3.19 -17.63 -1.44
C ARG A 43 3.87 -17.89 -0.10
N ARG A 44 4.46 -16.86 0.51
CA ARG A 44 5.10 -16.95 1.86
C ARG A 44 4.08 -17.22 2.95
N ALA A 45 2.91 -16.63 2.86
CA ALA A 45 1.80 -16.90 3.75
C ALA A 45 1.13 -18.26 3.51
N GLN A 46 1.53 -18.99 2.46
CA GLN A 46 1.04 -20.33 2.13
C GLN A 46 -0.46 -20.38 1.85
N ILE A 47 -0.99 -19.40 1.12
CA ILE A 47 -2.39 -19.41 0.68
C ILE A 47 -2.67 -20.66 -0.16
N ARG A 48 -3.89 -21.20 -0.06
CA ARG A 48 -4.33 -22.38 -0.80
C ARG A 48 -5.73 -22.17 -1.36
N SER A 49 -6.03 -22.87 -2.44
CA SER A 49 -7.38 -22.90 -2.99
C SER A 49 -8.40 -23.35 -1.94
N GLY A 50 -9.54 -22.68 -1.93
CA GLY A 50 -10.64 -22.89 -0.99
C GLY A 50 -10.49 -22.21 0.39
N MET A 51 -9.31 -21.65 0.73
CA MET A 51 -9.17 -20.84 1.95
C MET A 51 -10.03 -19.59 1.87
N ARG A 52 -10.63 -19.21 2.98
CA ARG A 52 -11.33 -17.94 3.16
C ARG A 52 -10.30 -16.88 3.54
N PHE A 53 -10.08 -15.93 2.64
CA PHE A 53 -9.06 -14.87 2.75
C PHE A 53 -9.69 -13.50 2.91
N LEU A 54 -9.25 -12.74 3.92
CA LEU A 54 -9.59 -11.34 4.12
C LEU A 54 -8.43 -10.45 3.64
N ASP A 55 -8.73 -9.50 2.76
CA ASP A 55 -7.81 -8.43 2.37
C ASP A 55 -8.23 -7.12 3.05
N VAL A 56 -7.40 -6.60 3.96
CA VAL A 56 -7.69 -5.40 4.75
C VAL A 56 -7.00 -4.19 4.14
N ALA A 57 -7.77 -3.13 3.89
CA ALA A 57 -7.36 -1.97 3.11
C ALA A 57 -6.88 -2.41 1.72
N ALA A 58 -7.76 -3.14 1.03
CA ALA A 58 -7.48 -3.87 -0.20
C ALA A 58 -7.21 -2.95 -1.41
N GLY A 59 -7.61 -1.68 -1.33
CA GLY A 59 -7.52 -0.75 -2.45
C GLY A 59 -8.17 -1.33 -3.71
N ASN A 60 -7.47 -1.27 -4.81
CA ASN A 60 -7.94 -1.79 -6.11
C ASN A 60 -7.60 -3.28 -6.32
N GLY A 61 -7.19 -4.00 -5.25
CA GLY A 61 -7.07 -5.45 -5.24
C GLY A 61 -5.72 -6.02 -5.68
N ALA A 62 -4.62 -5.29 -5.47
CA ALA A 62 -3.29 -5.79 -5.80
C ALA A 62 -2.91 -7.08 -5.03
N LEU A 63 -3.56 -7.35 -3.89
CA LEU A 63 -3.46 -8.60 -3.14
C LEU A 63 -4.68 -9.50 -3.35
N SER A 64 -5.89 -8.95 -3.41
CA SER A 64 -7.16 -9.68 -3.60
C SER A 64 -7.22 -10.44 -4.92
N ILE A 65 -6.83 -9.81 -6.05
CA ILE A 65 -6.88 -10.44 -7.38
C ILE A 65 -5.93 -11.66 -7.46
N PRO A 66 -4.66 -11.57 -7.05
CA PRO A 66 -3.78 -12.73 -6.96
C PRO A 66 -4.34 -13.84 -6.05
N ALA A 67 -4.92 -13.50 -4.89
CA ALA A 67 -5.51 -14.49 -3.99
C ALA A 67 -6.69 -15.25 -4.66
N ALA A 68 -7.58 -14.53 -5.34
CA ALA A 68 -8.71 -15.12 -6.07
C ALA A 68 -8.24 -15.99 -7.24
N ARG A 69 -7.21 -15.57 -7.99
CA ARG A 69 -6.59 -16.39 -9.07
C ARG A 69 -6.02 -17.71 -8.54
N LEU A 70 -5.57 -17.74 -7.28
CA LEU A 70 -5.10 -18.95 -6.58
C LEU A 70 -6.24 -19.79 -6.00
N GLY A 71 -7.50 -19.39 -6.23
CA GLY A 71 -8.69 -20.12 -5.83
C GLY A 71 -9.13 -19.87 -4.39
N ALA A 72 -8.65 -18.83 -3.71
CA ALA A 72 -9.15 -18.41 -2.42
C ALA A 72 -10.55 -17.78 -2.53
N GLN A 73 -11.36 -17.91 -1.48
CA GLN A 73 -12.62 -17.19 -1.30
C GLN A 73 -12.32 -15.85 -0.66
N VAL A 74 -12.30 -14.79 -1.47
CA VAL A 74 -11.79 -13.48 -1.06
C VAL A 74 -12.92 -12.57 -0.60
N VAL A 75 -12.74 -12.00 0.59
CA VAL A 75 -13.46 -10.81 1.08
C VAL A 75 -12.44 -9.67 1.13
N ALA A 76 -12.71 -8.58 0.44
CA ALA A 76 -11.87 -7.40 0.39
C ALA A 76 -12.57 -6.24 1.11
N THR A 77 -11.87 -5.62 2.05
CA THR A 77 -12.38 -4.45 2.80
C THR A 77 -11.50 -3.24 2.53
N ASP A 78 -12.12 -2.10 2.36
CA ASP A 78 -11.43 -0.81 2.25
C ASP A 78 -12.33 0.31 2.76
N LEU A 79 -11.74 1.42 3.18
CA LEU A 79 -12.47 2.62 3.58
C LEU A 79 -13.08 3.33 2.37
N SER A 80 -12.42 3.25 1.19
CA SER A 80 -12.80 3.91 -0.05
C SER A 80 -13.73 3.04 -0.90
N PRO A 81 -15.00 3.41 -1.09
CA PRO A 81 -15.88 2.72 -2.01
C PRO A 81 -15.39 2.79 -3.46
N ALA A 82 -14.73 3.90 -3.87
CA ALA A 82 -14.21 4.04 -5.23
C ALA A 82 -13.06 3.05 -5.52
N MET A 83 -12.21 2.75 -4.53
CA MET A 83 -11.20 1.70 -4.65
C MET A 83 -11.84 0.33 -4.87
N LEU A 84 -12.84 -0.02 -4.05
CA LEU A 84 -13.54 -1.30 -4.16
C LEU A 84 -14.32 -1.44 -5.46
N GLU A 85 -14.86 -0.36 -6.02
CA GLU A 85 -15.50 -0.37 -7.34
C GLU A 85 -14.51 -0.75 -8.45
N GLN A 86 -13.28 -0.22 -8.44
CA GLN A 86 -12.23 -0.59 -9.38
C GLN A 86 -11.83 -2.05 -9.21
N LEU A 87 -11.64 -2.52 -7.95
CA LEU A 87 -11.37 -3.92 -7.66
C LEU A 87 -12.45 -4.83 -8.25
N ALA A 88 -13.73 -4.54 -7.94
CA ALA A 88 -14.85 -5.33 -8.44
C ALA A 88 -14.95 -5.32 -9.97
N ALA A 89 -14.64 -4.18 -10.61
CA ALA A 89 -14.61 -4.09 -12.07
C ALA A 89 -13.49 -4.95 -12.67
N ARG A 90 -12.30 -4.96 -12.08
CA ARG A 90 -11.17 -5.80 -12.47
C ARG A 90 -11.48 -7.28 -12.27
N ALA A 91 -12.03 -7.67 -11.11
CA ALA A 91 -12.41 -9.05 -10.83
C ALA A 91 -13.41 -9.58 -11.86
N ARG A 92 -14.45 -8.78 -12.18
CA ARG A 92 -15.43 -9.15 -13.23
C ARG A 92 -14.81 -9.34 -14.60
N LYS A 93 -13.86 -8.50 -15.01
CA LYS A 93 -13.14 -8.65 -16.29
C LYS A 93 -12.37 -9.97 -16.37
N GLU A 94 -11.91 -10.48 -15.25
CA GLU A 94 -11.15 -11.73 -15.14
C GLU A 94 -12.03 -12.94 -14.81
N GLY A 95 -13.34 -12.75 -14.61
CA GLY A 95 -14.25 -13.83 -14.22
C GLY A 95 -14.01 -14.34 -12.80
N LEU A 96 -13.45 -13.50 -11.94
CA LEU A 96 -13.19 -13.80 -10.52
C LEU A 96 -14.34 -13.31 -9.65
N GLU A 97 -14.64 -14.09 -8.60
CA GLU A 97 -15.61 -13.71 -7.56
C GLU A 97 -14.85 -13.19 -6.34
N ILE A 98 -15.05 -11.91 -6.01
CA ILE A 98 -14.51 -11.24 -4.83
C ILE A 98 -15.63 -10.46 -4.17
N GLU A 99 -15.88 -10.74 -2.90
CA GLU A 99 -16.80 -9.96 -2.09
C GLU A 99 -16.11 -8.68 -1.63
N THR A 100 -16.75 -7.52 -1.80
CA THR A 100 -16.21 -6.22 -1.38
C THR A 100 -17.10 -5.57 -0.33
N ARG A 101 -16.49 -5.04 0.75
CA ARG A 101 -17.21 -4.35 1.84
C ARG A 101 -16.49 -3.08 2.25
N VAL A 102 -17.22 -1.96 2.30
CA VAL A 102 -16.67 -0.71 2.84
C VAL A 102 -16.61 -0.83 4.36
N MET A 103 -15.38 -0.78 4.92
CA MET A 103 -15.13 -0.90 6.36
C MET A 103 -13.92 -0.10 6.77
N ASP A 104 -13.92 0.39 8.02
CA ASP A 104 -12.73 0.86 8.70
C ASP A 104 -11.95 -0.36 9.23
N GLY A 105 -10.70 -0.52 8.82
CA GLY A 105 -9.84 -1.63 9.25
C GLY A 105 -9.46 -1.58 10.73
N HIS A 106 -9.74 -0.47 11.45
CA HIS A 106 -9.60 -0.42 12.90
C HIS A 106 -10.79 -1.03 13.65
N ALA A 107 -11.90 -1.33 12.97
CA ALA A 107 -13.12 -1.86 13.57
C ALA A 107 -13.89 -2.68 12.53
N LEU A 108 -13.40 -3.88 12.24
CA LEU A 108 -13.98 -4.77 11.24
C LEU A 108 -15.32 -5.35 11.77
N ASP A 109 -16.42 -5.08 11.04
CA ASP A 109 -17.73 -5.71 11.29
C ASP A 109 -17.74 -7.14 10.71
N LEU A 110 -16.89 -7.99 11.29
CA LEU A 110 -16.67 -9.39 10.93
C LEU A 110 -16.54 -10.23 12.21
N ASP A 111 -17.02 -11.45 12.16
CA ASP A 111 -16.96 -12.39 13.28
C ASP A 111 -15.51 -12.79 13.60
N ASP A 112 -15.22 -13.03 14.88
CA ASP A 112 -13.98 -13.65 15.34
C ASP A 112 -13.79 -15.00 14.66
N ASP A 113 -12.54 -15.40 14.46
CA ASP A 113 -12.17 -16.74 13.99
C ASP A 113 -12.90 -17.20 12.71
N SER A 114 -13.20 -16.26 11.80
CA SER A 114 -14.01 -16.52 10.61
C SER A 114 -13.21 -16.68 9.31
N PHE A 115 -11.92 -16.33 9.29
CA PHE A 115 -11.05 -16.43 8.12
C PHE A 115 -9.89 -17.40 8.35
N ASP A 116 -9.45 -18.07 7.30
CA ASP A 116 -8.25 -18.92 7.35
C ASP A 116 -6.97 -18.08 7.25
N MET A 117 -7.07 -16.90 6.64
CA MET A 117 -5.97 -15.96 6.49
C MET A 117 -6.50 -14.52 6.37
N ALA A 118 -5.76 -13.56 6.94
CA ALA A 118 -5.93 -12.14 6.66
C ALA A 118 -4.62 -11.56 6.11
N GLY A 119 -4.72 -10.63 5.17
CA GLY A 119 -3.57 -9.94 4.58
C GLY A 119 -3.82 -8.44 4.44
N SER A 120 -2.73 -7.68 4.39
CA SER A 120 -2.74 -6.27 4.01
C SER A 120 -1.47 -5.94 3.25
N GLN A 121 -1.61 -5.30 2.10
CA GLN A 121 -0.49 -4.84 1.29
C GLN A 121 -0.53 -3.31 1.19
N PHE A 122 0.44 -2.65 1.82
CA PHE A 122 0.57 -1.19 1.88
C PHE A 122 -0.64 -0.46 2.51
N GLY A 123 -1.55 -1.20 3.17
CA GLY A 123 -2.77 -0.64 3.76
C GLY A 123 -2.60 -0.35 5.25
N VAL A 124 -2.54 -1.37 6.10
CA VAL A 124 -2.50 -1.23 7.57
C VAL A 124 -1.31 -0.40 8.06
N MET A 125 -0.20 -0.36 7.32
CA MET A 125 0.93 0.53 7.65
C MET A 125 0.55 2.02 7.62
N LEU A 126 -0.54 2.41 6.96
CA LEU A 126 -1.04 3.78 6.87
C LEU A 126 -2.00 4.15 8.00
N PHE A 127 -2.34 3.19 8.85
CA PHE A 127 -3.28 3.44 9.93
C PHE A 127 -2.65 4.29 11.03
N PRO A 128 -3.33 5.35 11.53
CA PRO A 128 -2.86 6.10 12.69
C PRO A 128 -2.68 5.21 13.93
N ASP A 129 -3.62 4.30 14.19
CA ASP A 129 -3.52 3.25 15.20
C ASP A 129 -3.28 1.88 14.51
N MET A 130 -2.10 1.73 13.92
CA MET A 130 -1.68 0.53 13.21
C MET A 130 -1.72 -0.73 14.09
N PRO A 131 -1.33 -0.72 15.39
CA PRO A 131 -1.46 -1.90 16.25
C PRO A 131 -2.90 -2.39 16.37
N LYS A 132 -3.88 -1.48 16.40
CA LYS A 132 -5.30 -1.85 16.42
C LYS A 132 -5.72 -2.52 15.12
N GLY A 133 -5.28 -2.00 13.97
CA GLY A 133 -5.54 -2.64 12.68
C GLY A 133 -4.97 -4.07 12.60
N ILE A 134 -3.74 -4.29 13.07
CA ILE A 134 -3.13 -5.62 13.16
C ILE A 134 -3.94 -6.52 14.12
N SER A 135 -4.35 -6.00 15.27
CA SER A 135 -5.17 -6.74 16.24
C SER A 135 -6.51 -7.20 15.64
N GLU A 136 -7.17 -6.36 14.84
CA GLU A 136 -8.40 -6.73 14.13
C GLU A 136 -8.16 -7.84 13.09
N MET A 137 -7.05 -7.76 12.33
CA MET A 137 -6.66 -8.83 11.42
C MET A 137 -6.47 -10.16 12.15
N VAL A 138 -5.81 -10.13 13.31
CA VAL A 138 -5.61 -11.33 14.14
C VAL A 138 -6.92 -11.84 14.75
N ARG A 139 -7.80 -10.94 15.21
CA ARG A 139 -9.10 -11.30 15.79
C ARG A 139 -9.94 -12.15 14.84
N VAL A 140 -10.07 -11.73 13.60
CA VAL A 140 -10.91 -12.38 12.59
C VAL A 140 -10.32 -13.68 12.00
N VAL A 141 -9.03 -13.90 12.17
CA VAL A 141 -8.35 -15.12 11.72
C VAL A 141 -8.60 -16.26 12.72
N LYS A 142 -8.87 -17.46 12.22
CA LYS A 142 -9.04 -18.68 13.02
C LYS A 142 -7.77 -19.07 13.77
N PRO A 143 -7.86 -19.74 14.92
CA PRO A 143 -6.70 -20.38 15.55
C PRO A 143 -5.96 -21.29 14.54
N GLY A 144 -4.64 -21.11 14.42
CA GLY A 144 -3.81 -21.77 13.41
C GLY A 144 -3.86 -21.15 12.01
N GLY A 145 -4.68 -20.14 11.80
CA GLY A 145 -4.70 -19.35 10.57
C GLY A 145 -3.54 -18.36 10.50
N ARG A 146 -3.37 -17.66 9.38
CA ARG A 146 -2.18 -16.84 9.12
C ARG A 146 -2.51 -15.37 8.87
N VAL A 147 -1.58 -14.51 9.24
CA VAL A 147 -1.61 -13.08 8.91
C VAL A 147 -0.43 -12.76 8.00
N LEU A 148 -0.66 -11.90 6.99
CA LEU A 148 0.32 -11.40 6.01
C LEU A 148 0.33 -9.88 6.03
N MET A 149 1.52 -9.29 6.08
CA MET A 149 1.71 -7.85 5.85
C MET A 149 2.84 -7.61 4.87
N ASN A 150 2.56 -6.84 3.80
CA ASN A 150 3.56 -6.30 2.89
C ASN A 150 3.65 -4.79 3.14
N VAL A 151 4.83 -4.32 3.53
CA VAL A 151 5.07 -2.91 3.89
C VAL A 151 6.38 -2.42 3.27
N TYR A 152 6.53 -1.11 3.09
CA TYR A 152 7.80 -0.55 2.63
C TYR A 152 8.91 -0.77 3.67
N GLY A 153 10.12 -1.04 3.17
CA GLY A 153 11.36 -1.03 3.93
C GLY A 153 11.93 0.38 4.09
N ASN A 154 13.26 0.46 4.26
CA ASN A 154 13.98 1.71 4.48
C ASN A 154 13.72 2.75 3.37
N PRO A 155 13.11 3.93 3.68
CA PRO A 155 12.79 4.94 2.67
C PRO A 155 14.00 5.52 1.95
N HIS A 156 15.19 5.52 2.55
CA HIS A 156 16.42 5.97 1.90
C HIS A 156 16.91 5.02 0.78
N GLU A 157 16.40 3.79 0.76
CA GLU A 157 16.71 2.79 -0.25
C GLU A 157 15.59 2.66 -1.30
N ILE A 158 14.49 3.41 -1.15
CA ILE A 158 13.38 3.44 -2.11
C ILE A 158 13.73 4.39 -3.24
N GLU A 159 14.14 3.84 -4.39
CA GLU A 159 14.66 4.65 -5.50
C GLU A 159 13.63 5.63 -6.08
N PHE A 160 12.35 5.27 -6.16
CA PHE A 160 11.33 6.21 -6.67
C PHE A 160 11.16 7.45 -5.78
N LEU A 161 11.36 7.34 -4.45
CA LEU A 161 11.36 8.49 -3.54
C LEU A 161 12.56 9.39 -3.78
N GLY A 162 13.75 8.80 -4.00
CA GLY A 162 14.95 9.54 -4.37
C GLY A 162 14.78 10.31 -5.66
N PHE A 163 14.14 9.71 -6.68
CA PHE A 163 13.83 10.37 -7.96
C PHE A 163 12.83 11.51 -7.76
N PHE A 164 11.78 11.29 -6.95
CA PHE A 164 10.79 12.31 -6.65
C PHE A 164 11.40 13.50 -5.90
N GLY A 165 12.18 13.22 -4.85
CA GLY A 165 12.89 14.26 -4.08
C GLY A 165 13.85 15.07 -4.95
N ALA A 166 14.69 14.41 -5.75
CA ALA A 166 15.61 15.09 -6.67
C ALA A 166 14.88 15.94 -7.71
N ALA A 167 13.71 15.50 -8.19
CA ALA A 167 12.90 16.27 -9.10
C ALA A 167 12.27 17.50 -8.43
N ILE A 168 11.76 17.38 -7.18
CA ILE A 168 11.25 18.52 -6.40
C ILE A 168 12.36 19.55 -6.13
N GLN A 169 13.57 19.11 -5.81
CA GLN A 169 14.71 19.99 -5.54
C GLN A 169 15.07 20.90 -6.74
N THR A 170 14.66 20.58 -7.96
CA THR A 170 14.86 21.48 -9.11
C THR A 170 14.06 22.78 -9.00
N VAL A 171 12.96 22.79 -8.26
CA VAL A 171 12.10 23.97 -8.03
C VAL A 171 12.07 24.40 -6.55
N ARG A 172 12.47 23.54 -5.65
CA ARG A 172 12.62 23.77 -4.20
C ARG A 172 13.96 23.21 -3.74
N PRO A 173 15.06 23.95 -3.92
CA PRO A 173 16.42 23.46 -3.59
C PRO A 173 16.60 23.07 -2.13
N ASP A 174 15.82 23.66 -1.22
CA ASP A 174 15.87 23.40 0.23
C ASP A 174 14.96 22.25 0.68
N PHE A 175 14.38 21.49 -0.26
CA PHE A 175 13.54 20.34 0.07
C PHE A 175 14.40 19.15 0.56
N ASP A 176 14.29 18.82 1.84
CA ASP A 176 15.04 17.73 2.49
C ASP A 176 14.21 16.42 2.63
N GLY A 177 13.01 16.38 2.05
CA GLY A 177 12.07 15.26 2.24
C GLY A 177 11.16 15.44 3.45
N PRO A 178 10.31 14.45 3.76
CA PRO A 178 9.47 14.47 4.94
C PRO A 178 10.32 14.28 6.21
N PRO A 179 9.81 14.72 7.40
CA PRO A 179 10.51 14.53 8.67
C PRO A 179 10.74 13.05 8.97
N GLU A 180 11.89 12.73 9.56
CA GLU A 180 12.25 11.34 9.89
C GLU A 180 11.73 10.89 11.25
N ASP A 181 11.46 11.83 12.16
CA ASP A 181 10.99 11.56 13.53
C ASP A 181 9.85 12.52 13.93
N PRO A 182 8.61 12.01 14.11
CA PRO A 182 8.19 10.63 13.77
C PRO A 182 8.18 10.39 12.26
N PRO A 183 8.46 9.17 11.83
CA PRO A 183 8.40 8.83 10.40
C PRO A 183 6.97 8.98 9.88
N PRO A 184 6.78 9.40 8.61
CA PRO A 184 5.46 9.40 7.98
C PRO A 184 4.81 8.01 8.05
N LEU A 185 3.45 7.97 8.06
CA LEU A 185 2.70 6.73 8.20
C LEU A 185 3.17 5.58 7.27
N PRO A 186 3.51 5.80 5.97
CA PRO A 186 3.99 4.73 5.11
C PRO A 186 5.25 4.02 5.62
N PHE A 187 6.02 4.68 6.49
CA PHE A 187 7.32 4.19 6.95
C PHE A 187 7.36 3.82 8.43
N GLN A 188 6.21 3.79 9.14
CA GLN A 188 6.20 3.37 10.55
C GLN A 188 6.64 1.91 10.74
N LEU A 189 6.61 1.06 9.73
CA LEU A 189 7.05 -0.35 9.75
C LEU A 189 8.28 -0.61 8.85
N GLN A 190 9.06 0.43 8.53
CA GLN A 190 10.24 0.33 7.68
C GLN A 190 11.34 -0.59 8.22
N ASP A 191 11.48 -0.64 9.56
CA ASP A 191 12.39 -1.55 10.26
C ASP A 191 11.76 -2.94 10.35
N PRO A 192 12.36 -3.99 9.75
CA PRO A 192 11.83 -5.35 9.80
C PRO A 192 11.68 -5.89 11.23
N GLU A 193 12.55 -5.47 12.15
CA GLU A 193 12.43 -5.86 13.56
C GLU A 193 11.25 -5.15 14.25
N ARG A 194 10.89 -3.94 13.85
CA ARG A 194 9.66 -3.30 14.33
C ARG A 194 8.44 -4.03 13.81
N LEU A 195 8.38 -4.37 12.52
CA LEU A 195 7.29 -5.18 11.97
C LEU A 195 7.15 -6.50 12.72
N ARG A 196 8.26 -7.20 13.02
CA ARG A 196 8.25 -8.42 13.83
C ARG A 196 7.63 -8.18 15.20
N ARG A 197 8.10 -7.15 15.93
CA ARG A 197 7.58 -6.83 17.27
C ARG A 197 6.09 -6.52 17.28
N GLU A 198 5.58 -5.81 16.27
CA GLU A 198 4.14 -5.49 16.18
C GLU A 198 3.29 -6.76 15.93
N LEU A 199 3.78 -7.68 15.08
CA LEU A 199 3.12 -8.95 14.82
C LEU A 199 3.15 -9.87 16.07
N ASP A 200 4.29 -9.96 16.76
CA ASP A 200 4.44 -10.70 18.03
C ASP A 200 3.51 -10.11 19.11
N ALA A 201 3.46 -8.78 19.24
CA ALA A 201 2.62 -8.08 20.22
C ALA A 201 1.12 -8.28 19.96
N ALA A 202 0.73 -8.47 18.70
CA ALA A 202 -0.65 -8.83 18.33
C ALA A 202 -1.02 -10.29 18.65
N GLY A 203 -0.09 -11.09 19.19
CA GLY A 203 -0.31 -12.47 19.62
C GLY A 203 -0.03 -13.52 18.55
N LEU A 204 0.62 -13.16 17.45
CA LEU A 204 1.04 -14.12 16.44
C LEU A 204 2.27 -14.91 16.91
N ARG A 205 2.38 -16.15 16.43
CA ARG A 205 3.50 -17.07 16.66
C ARG A 205 4.20 -17.36 15.35
N ASP A 206 5.39 -17.91 15.40
CA ASP A 206 6.19 -18.27 14.22
C ASP A 206 6.33 -17.10 13.24
N VAL A 207 6.54 -15.91 13.80
CA VAL A 207 6.62 -14.68 13.02
C VAL A 207 7.91 -14.68 12.20
N VAL A 208 7.76 -14.54 10.88
CA VAL A 208 8.86 -14.42 9.93
C VAL A 208 8.72 -13.08 9.21
N VAL A 209 9.80 -12.32 9.17
CA VAL A 209 9.90 -11.10 8.36
C VAL A 209 11.07 -11.24 7.41
N GLU A 210 10.79 -11.08 6.12
CA GLU A 210 11.80 -11.10 5.05
C GLU A 210 11.77 -9.76 4.31
N THR A 211 12.93 -9.18 4.06
CA THR A 211 13.06 -8.04 3.15
C THR A 211 13.39 -8.54 1.77
N ILE A 212 12.58 -8.16 0.79
CA ILE A 212 12.80 -8.46 -0.63
C ILE A 212 12.96 -7.16 -1.43
N THR A 213 13.47 -7.28 -2.64
CA THR A 213 13.58 -6.14 -3.57
C THR A 213 12.43 -6.19 -4.57
N GLU A 214 11.58 -5.17 -4.55
CA GLU A 214 10.64 -4.88 -5.63
C GLU A 214 11.39 -4.16 -6.75
N SER A 215 11.02 -4.44 -8.00
CA SER A 215 11.52 -3.74 -9.18
C SER A 215 10.36 -3.14 -9.95
N LEU A 216 10.39 -1.83 -10.13
CA LEU A 216 9.41 -1.08 -10.91
C LEU A 216 10.08 -0.57 -12.20
N GLU A 217 9.44 -0.77 -13.32
CA GLU A 217 9.97 -0.41 -14.64
C GLU A 217 9.21 0.79 -15.21
N PHE A 218 9.96 1.82 -15.63
CA PHE A 218 9.42 3.04 -16.24
C PHE A 218 10.14 3.36 -17.53
N LYS A 219 9.39 3.56 -18.62
CA LYS A 219 9.94 3.94 -19.93
C LYS A 219 10.20 5.44 -20.04
N THR A 220 9.37 6.24 -19.35
CA THR A 220 9.43 7.68 -19.40
C THR A 220 9.29 8.31 -18.00
N GLY A 221 9.80 9.52 -17.84
CA GLY A 221 9.57 10.29 -16.62
C GLY A 221 8.09 10.61 -16.40
N ARG A 222 7.31 10.71 -17.47
CA ARG A 222 5.86 10.87 -17.37
C ARG A 222 5.18 9.66 -16.76
N GLU A 223 5.55 8.44 -17.15
CA GLU A 223 5.03 7.21 -16.50
C GLU A 223 5.36 7.20 -15.00
N LEU A 224 6.59 7.55 -14.63
CA LEU A 224 6.99 7.66 -13.23
C LEU A 224 6.18 8.75 -12.51
N TRP A 225 5.98 9.91 -13.09
CA TRP A 225 5.17 10.99 -12.52
C TRP A 225 3.72 10.55 -12.28
N GLU A 226 3.08 9.98 -13.30
CA GLU A 226 1.70 9.48 -13.20
C GLU A 226 1.57 8.39 -12.14
N TRP A 227 2.58 7.52 -12.03
CA TRP A 227 2.64 6.51 -10.98
C TRP A 227 2.77 7.15 -9.59
N LEU A 228 3.70 8.09 -9.39
CA LEU A 228 3.95 8.76 -8.12
C LEU A 228 2.70 9.47 -7.58
N VAL A 229 2.06 10.31 -8.40
CA VAL A 229 0.87 11.07 -7.97
C VAL A 229 -0.38 10.21 -7.82
N SER A 230 -0.37 8.99 -8.37
CA SER A 230 -1.47 8.03 -8.23
C SER A 230 -1.23 7.01 -7.11
N SER A 231 0.00 6.85 -6.61
CA SER A 231 0.35 5.78 -5.66
C SER A 231 -0.09 6.07 -4.23
N ASN A 232 -0.13 7.35 -3.86
CA ASN A 232 -0.52 7.76 -2.51
C ASN A 232 -0.95 9.23 -2.50
N PRO A 233 -2.03 9.58 -1.77
CA PRO A 233 -2.45 10.98 -1.58
C PRO A 233 -1.36 11.88 -0.99
N ILE A 234 -0.37 11.31 -0.29
CA ILE A 234 0.75 12.05 0.32
C ILE A 234 1.58 12.79 -0.73
N ALA A 235 1.78 12.21 -1.92
CA ALA A 235 2.54 12.88 -2.98
C ALA A 235 1.91 14.23 -3.39
N GLU A 236 0.59 14.25 -3.59
CA GLU A 236 -0.15 15.49 -3.86
C GLU A 236 -0.17 16.42 -2.65
N GLY A 237 -0.21 15.87 -1.42
CA GLY A 237 -0.09 16.66 -0.18
C GLY A 237 1.25 17.40 -0.13
N ILE A 238 2.37 16.73 -0.36
CA ILE A 238 3.71 17.35 -0.39
C ILE A 238 3.78 18.47 -1.43
N LEU A 239 3.27 18.22 -2.65
CA LEU A 239 3.27 19.23 -3.71
C LEU A 239 2.40 20.44 -3.35
N GLY A 240 1.27 20.22 -2.66
CA GLY A 240 0.39 21.25 -2.15
C GLY A 240 1.03 22.09 -1.04
N ASP A 241 1.63 21.44 -0.05
CA ASP A 241 2.30 22.09 1.09
C ASP A 241 3.50 22.94 0.65
N LEU A 242 4.21 22.50 -0.37
CA LEU A 242 5.30 23.25 -1.00
C LEU A 242 4.80 24.36 -1.93
N GLY A 243 3.50 24.48 -2.16
CA GLY A 243 2.92 25.47 -3.06
C GLY A 243 3.39 25.33 -4.50
N ILE A 244 3.58 24.08 -4.98
CA ILE A 244 4.06 23.80 -6.34
C ILE A 244 3.02 24.21 -7.36
N SER A 245 3.37 25.20 -8.21
CA SER A 245 2.51 25.70 -9.29
C SER A 245 2.43 24.72 -10.48
N GLY A 246 1.48 24.97 -11.39
CA GLY A 246 1.36 24.19 -12.62
C GLY A 246 2.63 24.21 -13.48
N ASP A 247 3.29 25.36 -13.60
CA ASP A 247 4.53 25.50 -14.37
C ASP A 247 5.68 24.73 -13.70
N GLU A 248 5.76 24.76 -12.37
CA GLU A 248 6.77 24.02 -11.62
C GLU A 248 6.55 22.51 -11.72
N ARG A 249 5.30 22.03 -11.77
CA ARG A 249 5.00 20.62 -12.06
C ARG A 249 5.59 20.17 -13.40
N VAL A 250 5.52 21.00 -14.43
CA VAL A 250 6.15 20.71 -15.73
C VAL A 250 7.67 20.58 -15.59
N VAL A 251 8.31 21.43 -14.80
CA VAL A 251 9.76 21.34 -14.53
C VAL A 251 10.10 20.04 -13.78
N ILE A 252 9.29 19.65 -12.80
CA ILE A 252 9.46 18.38 -12.07
C ILE A 252 9.33 17.18 -13.02
N GLU A 253 8.30 17.14 -13.89
CA GLU A 253 8.13 16.08 -14.89
C GLU A 253 9.33 16.01 -15.85
N GLN A 254 9.84 17.15 -16.32
CA GLN A 254 11.04 17.18 -17.17
C GLN A 254 12.30 16.68 -16.46
N SER A 255 12.42 16.97 -15.16
CA SER A 255 13.51 16.43 -14.34
C SER A 255 13.40 14.91 -14.19
N LEU A 256 12.20 14.39 -13.94
CA LEU A 256 11.96 12.94 -13.90
C LEU A 256 12.27 12.28 -15.26
N GLU A 257 11.90 12.92 -16.38
CA GLU A 257 12.23 12.42 -17.72
C GLU A 257 13.75 12.28 -17.91
N ARG A 258 14.52 13.27 -17.46
CA ARG A 258 15.98 13.24 -17.51
C ARG A 258 16.53 12.11 -16.62
N LEU A 259 16.06 12.00 -15.38
CA LEU A 259 16.51 10.99 -14.43
C LEU A 259 16.20 9.56 -14.91
N VAL A 260 14.99 9.33 -15.42
CA VAL A 260 14.58 8.03 -15.99
C VAL A 260 15.48 7.68 -17.19
N ARG A 261 15.73 8.63 -18.08
CA ARG A 261 16.59 8.42 -19.26
C ARG A 261 18.05 8.14 -18.86
N GLU A 262 18.60 8.87 -17.89
CA GLU A 262 19.93 8.64 -17.36
C GLU A 262 20.03 7.24 -16.71
N ARG A 263 19.02 6.82 -15.94
CA ARG A 263 18.96 5.49 -15.30
C ARG A 263 18.82 4.35 -16.33
N ALA A 264 18.05 4.56 -17.40
CA ALA A 264 17.88 3.60 -18.48
C ALA A 264 19.17 3.38 -19.29
N GLY A 265 20.01 4.42 -19.38
CA GLY A 265 21.25 4.36 -20.18
C GLY A 265 20.96 4.06 -21.65
N SER A 266 21.42 2.91 -22.15
CA SER A 266 21.12 2.41 -23.50
C SER A 266 19.91 1.48 -23.56
N GLY A 267 19.23 1.22 -22.43
CA GLY A 267 18.02 0.39 -22.34
C GLY A 267 16.76 1.13 -22.76
N GLU A 268 15.67 0.41 -22.88
CA GLU A 268 14.34 0.97 -23.23
C GLU A 268 13.61 1.56 -22.02
N SER A 269 14.01 1.18 -20.79
CA SER A 269 13.36 1.56 -19.55
C SER A 269 14.34 1.67 -18.39
N ALA A 270 13.98 2.48 -17.39
CA ALA A 270 14.64 2.52 -16.10
C ALA A 270 14.00 1.50 -15.16
N VAL A 271 14.82 0.71 -14.48
CA VAL A 271 14.37 -0.15 -13.38
C VAL A 271 14.72 0.53 -12.06
N LEU A 272 13.70 0.83 -11.26
CA LEU A 272 13.84 1.38 -9.91
C LEU A 272 13.56 0.27 -8.88
N THR A 273 14.43 0.15 -7.89
CA THR A 273 14.36 -0.88 -6.87
C THR A 273 13.91 -0.32 -5.53
N ASN A 274 13.11 -1.11 -4.79
CA ASN A 274 12.55 -0.69 -3.51
C ASN A 274 12.59 -1.86 -2.53
N PRO A 275 13.06 -1.68 -1.28
CA PRO A 275 12.99 -2.72 -0.26
C PRO A 275 11.54 -2.85 0.25
N ILE A 276 11.07 -4.08 0.35
CA ILE A 276 9.76 -4.43 0.88
C ILE A 276 9.93 -5.44 1.99
N ASN A 277 9.37 -5.16 3.15
CA ASN A 277 9.28 -6.10 4.26
C ASN A 277 7.98 -6.92 4.13
N ILE A 278 8.12 -8.24 4.08
CA ILE A 278 7.01 -9.18 4.09
C ILE A 278 7.00 -9.87 5.44
N GLY A 279 5.99 -9.57 6.25
CA GLY A 279 5.76 -10.18 7.54
C GLY A 279 4.66 -11.22 7.49
N THR A 280 4.90 -12.41 8.04
CA THR A 280 3.89 -13.45 8.21
C THR A 280 3.94 -14.03 9.63
N GLY A 281 2.79 -14.43 10.16
CA GLY A 281 2.70 -15.09 11.45
C GLY A 281 1.47 -15.98 11.54
N THR A 282 1.40 -16.82 12.56
CA THR A 282 0.30 -17.78 12.83
C THR A 282 -0.43 -17.38 14.10
N LYS A 283 -1.77 -17.27 14.08
CA LYS A 283 -2.60 -17.07 15.27
C LYS A 283 -2.62 -18.27 16.19
#